data_bf94ce77acb7fcb549dfaaeda01849c5
#
_entry.id   bf94ce77acb7fcb549dfaaeda01849c5
#
_cell.length_a   1.000
_cell.length_b   1.000
_cell.length_c   1.000
_cell.angle_alpha   90.00
_cell.angle_beta   90.00
_cell.angle_gamma   90.00
#
_symmetry.space_group_name_H-M   'P 1'
#
loop_
_entity.id
_entity.type
_entity.pdbx_description
1 polymer ?
#
loop_
_entity_poly.entity_id
_entity_poly.type
_entity_poly.pdbx_seq_one_letter_code
_entity_poly.pdbx_strand_id
1 'polypeptide(L)'
;MDTYELVVPCHFGLEAVTKREIYDLGYEITRVEDGRVTFAGDAEAICRANIFIRSAERVLLQVGRFRATTFDELFEGIKALPWEDYIPKDGKFWVKKASSIKSKLFSPSDIQSIAKKAMVERLKNVYRLNWFPEDGAPYPVRIFLLKDEVMVTLDTSGDSLHKRGYRLMTSKAPLTETLAAALIMLTPWKKDRILVDPFCGSGTFPIEAAMIAANIAPGMNRQFTAEQWKNLIPKQLWYDTVEEAQDLMDADIQVDIQGYDIDAEVVKAARENAKRAGVDHLIHFQKRAVADLHHPKKYGFVITNPPYGERLEEKEDLPELYTQIGQAYAGLDSWSLYMITSYEDAERYIGRKADKNRKIYNGMIKTYFYQFMGSKPSKRREAAEKTIERKEQQ
;
A
#
# COMPACT_ATOMS: atom_id res chain seq x y z
N MET A 1 -15.78 -25.15 -3.58
CA MET A 1 -15.67 -23.68 -3.72
C MET A 1 -14.69 -23.42 -4.84
N ASP A 2 -14.99 -22.51 -5.73
CA ASP A 2 -14.10 -22.19 -6.82
C ASP A 2 -12.85 -21.50 -6.27
N THR A 3 -11.69 -21.94 -6.72
CA THR A 3 -10.40 -21.36 -6.33
C THR A 3 -9.94 -20.45 -7.44
N TYR A 4 -9.60 -19.22 -7.11
CA TYR A 4 -9.14 -18.19 -8.01
C TYR A 4 -7.65 -17.89 -7.80
N GLU A 5 -6.99 -17.43 -8.84
CA GLU A 5 -5.68 -16.79 -8.75
C GLU A 5 -5.90 -15.27 -8.53
N LEU A 6 -5.50 -14.77 -7.37
CA LEU A 6 -5.60 -13.37 -7.00
C LEU A 6 -4.25 -12.69 -7.12
N VAL A 7 -4.17 -11.65 -7.94
CA VAL A 7 -2.95 -10.89 -8.19
C VAL A 7 -2.98 -9.58 -7.41
N VAL A 8 -1.95 -9.33 -6.64
CA VAL A 8 -1.84 -8.16 -5.76
C VAL A 8 -0.65 -7.32 -6.21
N PRO A 9 -0.86 -6.27 -7.03
CA PRO A 9 0.18 -5.31 -7.34
C PRO A 9 0.62 -4.55 -6.09
N CYS A 10 1.93 -4.40 -5.94
CA CYS A 10 2.56 -3.68 -4.84
C CYS A 10 3.72 -2.83 -5.37
N HIS A 11 4.31 -2.00 -4.51
CA HIS A 11 5.50 -1.23 -4.87
C HIS A 11 6.68 -2.17 -5.14
N PHE A 12 7.39 -1.92 -6.25
CA PHE A 12 8.59 -2.67 -6.62
C PHE A 12 9.62 -2.65 -5.49
N GLY A 13 10.13 -3.83 -5.14
CA GLY A 13 11.08 -4.03 -4.03
C GLY A 13 10.41 -4.20 -2.66
N LEU A 14 9.07 -4.16 -2.56
CA LEU A 14 8.30 -4.39 -1.33
C LEU A 14 7.44 -5.66 -1.40
N GLU A 15 7.66 -6.53 -2.39
CA GLU A 15 6.92 -7.78 -2.59
C GLU A 15 6.98 -8.69 -1.35
N ALA A 16 8.10 -8.67 -0.62
CA ALA A 16 8.26 -9.45 0.61
C ALA A 16 7.29 -8.98 1.73
N VAL A 17 6.94 -7.71 1.77
CA VAL A 17 5.97 -7.17 2.74
C VAL A 17 4.57 -7.67 2.39
N THR A 18 4.15 -7.48 1.14
CA THR A 18 2.83 -7.95 0.64
C THR A 18 2.69 -9.46 0.76
N LYS A 19 3.75 -10.21 0.43
CA LYS A 19 3.82 -11.66 0.61
C LYS A 19 3.53 -12.06 2.05
N ARG A 20 4.11 -11.35 3.02
CA ARG A 20 3.90 -11.63 4.44
C ARG A 20 2.46 -11.36 4.86
N GLU A 21 1.86 -10.26 4.42
CA GLU A 21 0.46 -9.97 4.71
C GLU A 21 -0.48 -11.06 4.19
N ILE A 22 -0.26 -11.53 2.95
CA ILE A 22 -1.04 -12.63 2.35
C ILE A 22 -0.88 -13.92 3.15
N TYR A 23 0.36 -14.24 3.54
CA TYR A 23 0.64 -15.41 4.36
C TYR A 23 -0.02 -15.33 5.75
N ASP A 24 0.05 -14.16 6.38
CA ASP A 24 -0.56 -13.91 7.70
C ASP A 24 -2.11 -13.98 7.64
N LEU A 25 -2.71 -13.74 6.46
CA LEU A 25 -4.14 -13.99 6.20
C LEU A 25 -4.47 -15.48 5.97
N GLY A 26 -3.47 -16.36 5.91
CA GLY A 26 -3.65 -17.80 5.77
C GLY A 26 -3.72 -18.32 4.34
N TYR A 27 -3.34 -17.51 3.33
CA TYR A 27 -3.41 -17.91 1.92
C TYR A 27 -2.08 -18.41 1.37
N GLU A 28 -2.16 -19.35 0.43
CA GLU A 28 -1.01 -19.93 -0.26
C GLU A 28 -0.57 -19.05 -1.43
N ILE A 29 0.71 -18.68 -1.44
CA ILE A 29 1.32 -17.88 -2.49
C ILE A 29 1.73 -18.78 -3.64
N THR A 30 1.18 -18.52 -4.82
CA THR A 30 1.45 -19.30 -6.03
C THR A 30 2.57 -18.70 -6.87
N ARG A 31 2.76 -17.35 -6.80
CA ARG A 31 3.80 -16.66 -7.59
C ARG A 31 4.22 -15.34 -6.97
N VAL A 32 5.51 -15.01 -7.10
CA VAL A 32 6.07 -13.69 -6.79
C VAL A 32 6.81 -13.20 -8.02
N GLU A 33 6.43 -12.02 -8.50
CA GLU A 33 7.04 -11.34 -9.65
C GLU A 33 7.35 -9.89 -9.24
N ASP A 34 8.19 -9.21 -9.99
CA ASP A 34 8.52 -7.81 -9.75
C ASP A 34 7.24 -6.95 -9.70
N GLY A 35 7.00 -6.31 -8.56
CA GLY A 35 5.85 -5.43 -8.32
C GLY A 35 4.51 -6.13 -8.13
N ARG A 36 4.47 -7.47 -7.91
CA ARG A 36 3.22 -8.19 -7.63
C ARG A 36 3.42 -9.51 -6.93
N VAL A 37 2.43 -9.92 -6.16
CA VAL A 37 2.32 -11.24 -5.54
C VAL A 37 1.02 -11.87 -5.99
N THR A 38 1.04 -13.16 -6.33
CA THR A 38 -0.15 -13.94 -6.70
C THR A 38 -0.36 -15.05 -5.68
N PHE A 39 -1.61 -15.27 -5.30
CA PHE A 39 -1.99 -16.30 -4.34
C PHE A 39 -3.32 -16.96 -4.73
N ALA A 40 -3.52 -18.17 -4.25
CA ALA A 40 -4.76 -18.92 -4.44
C ALA A 40 -5.78 -18.56 -3.33
N GLY A 41 -7.04 -18.34 -3.72
CA GLY A 41 -8.11 -18.06 -2.77
C GLY A 41 -9.49 -18.16 -3.40
N ASP A 42 -10.51 -18.13 -2.57
CA ASP A 42 -11.91 -18.18 -2.98
C ASP A 42 -12.57 -16.79 -2.98
N ALA A 43 -13.90 -16.74 -2.99
CA ALA A 43 -14.65 -15.49 -2.93
C ALA A 43 -14.40 -14.71 -1.63
N GLU A 44 -14.24 -15.41 -0.50
CA GLU A 44 -13.90 -14.79 0.79
C GLU A 44 -12.51 -14.15 0.74
N ALA A 45 -11.55 -14.80 0.09
CA ALA A 45 -10.20 -14.27 -0.07
C ALA A 45 -10.18 -12.94 -0.84
N ILE A 46 -11.09 -12.71 -1.78
CA ILE A 46 -11.24 -11.41 -2.46
C ILE A 46 -11.66 -10.33 -1.46
N CYS A 47 -12.63 -10.62 -0.59
CA CYS A 47 -13.09 -9.69 0.44
C CYS A 47 -11.96 -9.38 1.43
N ARG A 48 -11.34 -10.40 2.00
CA ARG A 48 -10.29 -10.27 3.01
C ARG A 48 -9.04 -9.56 2.45
N ALA A 49 -8.62 -9.87 1.23
CA ALA A 49 -7.48 -9.21 0.61
C ALA A 49 -7.73 -7.70 0.41
N ASN A 50 -8.93 -7.30 -0.04
CA ASN A 50 -9.27 -5.89 -0.22
C ASN A 50 -9.37 -5.12 1.11
N ILE A 51 -9.85 -5.76 2.17
CA ILE A 51 -10.08 -5.12 3.46
C ILE A 51 -8.80 -5.07 4.29
N PHE A 52 -7.99 -6.13 4.33
CA PHE A 52 -6.88 -6.26 5.26
C PHE A 52 -5.51 -5.88 4.71
N ILE A 53 -5.23 -6.07 3.40
CA ILE A 53 -3.87 -5.85 2.87
C ILE A 53 -3.56 -4.35 2.82
N ARG A 54 -2.51 -3.94 3.54
CA ARG A 54 -2.09 -2.54 3.69
C ARG A 54 -1.16 -2.08 2.58
N SER A 55 -0.28 -2.98 2.10
CA SER A 55 0.77 -2.67 1.11
C SER A 55 0.33 -2.80 -0.34
N ALA A 56 -0.85 -3.31 -0.60
CA ALA A 56 -1.39 -3.55 -1.93
C ALA A 56 -1.97 -2.29 -2.57
N GLU A 57 -1.70 -2.10 -3.86
CA GLU A 57 -2.37 -1.06 -4.65
C GLU A 57 -3.77 -1.47 -5.10
N ARG A 58 -3.99 -2.76 -5.31
CA ARG A 58 -5.24 -3.40 -5.76
C ARG A 58 -5.25 -4.88 -5.44
N VAL A 59 -6.43 -5.46 -5.53
CA VAL A 59 -6.64 -6.91 -5.64
C VAL A 59 -7.27 -7.18 -7.00
N LEU A 60 -6.66 -8.03 -7.79
CA LEU A 60 -7.09 -8.35 -9.14
C LEU A 60 -7.41 -9.84 -9.24
N LEU A 61 -8.56 -10.18 -9.79
CA LEU A 61 -8.96 -11.55 -10.08
C LEU A 61 -8.40 -11.94 -11.47
N GLN A 62 -7.50 -12.91 -11.53
CA GLN A 62 -6.92 -13.37 -12.79
C GLN A 62 -7.93 -14.23 -13.56
N VAL A 63 -8.29 -13.79 -14.76
CA VAL A 63 -9.14 -14.54 -15.69
C VAL A 63 -8.32 -15.52 -16.52
N GLY A 64 -7.11 -15.15 -16.90
CA GLY A 64 -6.22 -16.04 -17.62
C GLY A 64 -4.84 -15.46 -17.93
N ARG A 65 -3.96 -16.34 -18.39
CA ARG A 65 -2.60 -16.04 -18.88
C ARG A 65 -2.32 -16.82 -20.15
N PHE A 66 -1.68 -16.18 -21.12
CA PHE A 66 -1.25 -16.79 -22.38
C PHE A 66 -0.16 -15.95 -23.02
N ARG A 67 0.46 -16.46 -24.06
CA ARG A 67 1.46 -15.74 -24.83
C ARG A 67 0.83 -15.16 -26.10
N ALA A 68 1.20 -13.91 -26.44
CA ALA A 68 0.80 -13.26 -27.68
C ALA A 68 1.91 -12.35 -28.20
N THR A 69 2.27 -12.51 -29.46
CA THR A 69 3.26 -11.71 -30.18
C THR A 69 2.65 -10.93 -31.34
N THR A 70 1.41 -11.24 -31.69
CA THR A 70 0.61 -10.58 -32.71
C THR A 70 -0.76 -10.21 -32.14
N PHE A 71 -1.44 -9.26 -32.81
CA PHE A 71 -2.79 -8.87 -32.42
C PHE A 71 -3.82 -9.98 -32.66
N ASP A 72 -3.61 -10.85 -33.64
CA ASP A 72 -4.47 -12.02 -33.85
C ASP A 72 -4.33 -13.03 -32.71
N GLU A 73 -3.11 -13.32 -32.26
CA GLU A 73 -2.86 -14.17 -31.10
C GLU A 73 -3.48 -13.56 -29.81
N LEU A 74 -3.38 -12.25 -29.65
CA LEU A 74 -4.01 -11.53 -28.53
C LEU A 74 -5.53 -11.67 -28.57
N PHE A 75 -6.14 -11.45 -29.75
CA PHE A 75 -7.58 -11.55 -29.95
C PHE A 75 -8.10 -12.96 -29.63
N GLU A 76 -7.51 -13.98 -30.24
CA GLU A 76 -7.93 -15.38 -30.03
C GLU A 76 -7.68 -15.84 -28.60
N GLY A 77 -6.56 -15.44 -27.98
CA GLY A 77 -6.27 -15.75 -26.57
C GLY A 77 -7.30 -15.15 -25.63
N ILE A 78 -7.68 -13.89 -25.81
CA ILE A 78 -8.70 -13.24 -24.97
C ILE A 78 -10.09 -13.82 -25.23
N LYS A 79 -10.45 -14.11 -26.48
CA LYS A 79 -11.71 -14.73 -26.86
C LYS A 79 -11.86 -16.15 -26.29
N ALA A 80 -10.77 -16.88 -26.12
CA ALA A 80 -10.77 -18.22 -25.55
C ALA A 80 -11.06 -18.26 -24.04
N LEU A 81 -10.91 -17.12 -23.32
CA LEU A 81 -11.15 -17.06 -21.88
C LEU A 81 -12.65 -17.22 -21.55
N PRO A 82 -12.97 -17.84 -20.40
CA PRO A 82 -14.36 -18.14 -20.02
C PRO A 82 -15.05 -16.91 -19.38
N TRP A 83 -15.25 -15.86 -20.16
CA TRP A 83 -15.81 -14.59 -19.68
C TRP A 83 -17.20 -14.73 -19.05
N GLU A 84 -18.00 -15.68 -19.53
CA GLU A 84 -19.34 -15.99 -19.03
C GLU A 84 -19.37 -16.50 -17.60
N ASP A 85 -18.27 -17.08 -17.11
CA ASP A 85 -18.14 -17.51 -15.70
C ASP A 85 -18.02 -16.31 -14.76
N TYR A 86 -17.59 -15.16 -15.27
CA TYR A 86 -17.34 -13.95 -14.48
C TYR A 86 -18.40 -12.87 -14.72
N ILE A 87 -18.75 -12.62 -15.98
CA ILE A 87 -19.56 -11.46 -16.42
C ILE A 87 -20.95 -11.92 -16.83
N PRO A 88 -22.02 -11.57 -16.09
CA PRO A 88 -23.39 -11.90 -16.47
C PRO A 88 -23.85 -11.10 -17.71
N LYS A 89 -25.03 -11.47 -18.25
CA LYS A 89 -25.57 -10.89 -19.50
C LYS A 89 -25.77 -9.37 -19.49
N ASP A 90 -26.05 -8.81 -18.32
CA ASP A 90 -26.26 -7.39 -18.06
C ASP A 90 -24.99 -6.68 -17.59
N GLY A 91 -23.92 -7.41 -17.34
CA GLY A 91 -22.68 -6.88 -16.80
C GLY A 91 -22.07 -5.79 -17.69
N LYS A 92 -21.66 -4.66 -17.07
CA LYS A 92 -20.96 -3.58 -17.75
C LYS A 92 -19.46 -3.86 -17.74
N PHE A 93 -18.87 -4.14 -18.90
CA PHE A 93 -17.48 -4.51 -19.00
C PHE A 93 -16.68 -3.63 -19.97
N TRP A 94 -15.46 -3.29 -19.60
CA TRP A 94 -14.53 -2.52 -20.43
C TRP A 94 -13.09 -2.80 -20.04
N VAL A 95 -12.14 -2.55 -20.94
CA VAL A 95 -10.72 -2.61 -20.62
C VAL A 95 -10.28 -1.27 -20.06
N LYS A 96 -10.17 -1.20 -18.73
CA LYS A 96 -9.84 0.03 -17.99
C LYS A 96 -8.39 0.46 -18.19
N LYS A 97 -7.47 -0.51 -18.32
CA LYS A 97 -6.04 -0.26 -18.47
C LYS A 97 -5.37 -1.44 -19.17
N ALA A 98 -4.48 -1.12 -20.11
CA ALA A 98 -3.49 -2.04 -20.64
C ALA A 98 -2.09 -1.47 -20.35
N SER A 99 -1.13 -2.35 -20.14
CA SER A 99 0.29 -2.01 -20.05
C SER A 99 1.12 -3.04 -20.77
N SER A 100 2.19 -2.60 -21.43
CA SER A 100 3.09 -3.47 -22.17
C SER A 100 4.54 -3.09 -21.86
N ILE A 101 5.33 -4.08 -21.44
CA ILE A 101 6.73 -3.92 -21.09
C ILE A 101 7.54 -5.00 -21.80
N LYS A 102 8.55 -4.59 -22.58
CA LYS A 102 9.45 -5.51 -23.30
C LYS A 102 8.70 -6.57 -24.10
N SER A 103 7.59 -6.19 -24.75
CA SER A 103 6.73 -7.05 -25.57
C SER A 103 6.62 -6.51 -26.99
N LYS A 104 6.32 -7.39 -27.96
CA LYS A 104 6.13 -7.00 -29.37
C LYS A 104 4.89 -6.11 -29.56
N LEU A 105 3.82 -6.41 -28.83
CA LEU A 105 2.63 -5.57 -28.78
C LEU A 105 2.86 -4.44 -27.78
N PHE A 106 3.10 -3.23 -28.26
CA PHE A 106 3.52 -2.10 -27.40
C PHE A 106 2.48 -0.97 -27.25
N SER A 107 1.42 -0.97 -28.08
CA SER A 107 0.37 0.07 -28.03
C SER A 107 -0.75 -0.30 -27.02
N PRO A 108 -0.85 0.38 -25.85
CA PRO A 108 -1.92 0.09 -24.89
C PRO A 108 -3.32 0.31 -25.45
N SER A 109 -3.52 1.34 -26.29
CA SER A 109 -4.84 1.64 -26.89
C SER A 109 -5.31 0.54 -27.85
N ASP A 110 -4.40 -0.01 -28.66
CA ASP A 110 -4.73 -1.08 -29.59
C ASP A 110 -5.03 -2.39 -28.83
N ILE A 111 -4.22 -2.68 -27.80
CA ILE A 111 -4.45 -3.82 -26.90
C ILE A 111 -5.84 -3.72 -26.26
N GLN A 112 -6.23 -2.52 -25.76
CA GLN A 112 -7.55 -2.30 -25.16
C GLN A 112 -8.68 -2.51 -26.16
N SER A 113 -8.56 -1.97 -27.36
CA SER A 113 -9.58 -2.06 -28.41
C SER A 113 -9.78 -3.49 -28.90
N ILE A 114 -8.69 -4.22 -29.16
CA ILE A 114 -8.71 -5.62 -29.60
C ILE A 114 -9.27 -6.52 -28.51
N ALA A 115 -8.85 -6.30 -27.27
CA ALA A 115 -9.34 -7.07 -26.13
C ALA A 115 -10.84 -6.89 -25.92
N LYS A 116 -11.35 -5.65 -25.96
CA LYS A 116 -12.81 -5.38 -25.83
C LYS A 116 -13.58 -6.10 -26.96
N LYS A 117 -13.08 -6.05 -28.21
CA LYS A 117 -13.69 -6.73 -29.33
C LYS A 117 -13.75 -8.24 -29.14
N ALA A 118 -12.65 -8.86 -28.67
CA ALA A 118 -12.57 -10.29 -28.42
C ALA A 118 -13.56 -10.75 -27.31
N MET A 119 -13.64 -9.98 -26.21
CA MET A 119 -14.60 -10.21 -25.13
C MET A 119 -16.05 -10.17 -25.65
N VAL A 120 -16.38 -9.11 -26.40
CA VAL A 120 -17.72 -8.94 -27.00
C VAL A 120 -18.07 -10.13 -27.89
N GLU A 121 -17.15 -10.58 -28.73
CA GLU A 121 -17.39 -11.71 -29.62
C GLU A 121 -17.61 -13.02 -28.85
N ARG A 122 -16.81 -13.29 -27.80
CA ARG A 122 -17.03 -14.46 -26.93
C ARG A 122 -18.42 -14.42 -26.29
N LEU A 123 -18.75 -13.32 -25.61
CA LEU A 123 -19.99 -13.19 -24.85
C LEU A 123 -21.23 -13.17 -25.77
N LYS A 124 -21.15 -12.59 -26.98
CA LYS A 124 -22.20 -12.69 -28.01
C LYS A 124 -22.51 -14.14 -28.35
N ASN A 125 -21.48 -14.93 -28.59
CA ASN A 125 -21.64 -16.32 -28.96
C ASN A 125 -22.25 -17.17 -27.83
N VAL A 126 -21.78 -16.96 -26.59
CA VAL A 126 -22.24 -17.72 -25.43
C VAL A 126 -23.65 -17.32 -25.04
N TYR A 127 -23.92 -16.02 -24.93
CA TYR A 127 -25.23 -15.51 -24.49
C TYR A 127 -26.28 -15.42 -25.60
N ARG A 128 -25.88 -15.60 -26.87
CA ARG A 128 -26.72 -15.45 -28.07
C ARG A 128 -27.37 -14.05 -28.12
N LEU A 129 -26.62 -13.02 -27.78
CA LEU A 129 -27.01 -11.63 -27.78
C LEU A 129 -26.33 -10.88 -28.92
N ASN A 130 -27.04 -9.98 -29.60
CA ASN A 130 -26.43 -9.06 -30.55
C ASN A 130 -26.04 -7.71 -29.93
N TRP A 131 -26.57 -7.41 -28.78
CA TRP A 131 -26.34 -6.18 -28.03
C TRP A 131 -26.32 -6.47 -26.53
N PHE A 132 -25.47 -5.75 -25.79
CA PHE A 132 -25.34 -5.85 -24.34
C PHE A 132 -25.94 -4.61 -23.70
N PRO A 133 -26.87 -4.72 -22.73
CA PRO A 133 -27.48 -3.58 -22.06
C PRO A 133 -26.43 -2.79 -21.24
N GLU A 134 -25.42 -3.46 -20.68
CA GLU A 134 -24.36 -2.87 -19.85
C GLU A 134 -24.91 -1.98 -18.70
N ASP A 135 -26.08 -2.34 -18.15
CA ASP A 135 -26.77 -1.64 -17.07
C ASP A 135 -26.62 -2.33 -15.69
N GLY A 136 -25.94 -3.47 -15.66
CA GLY A 136 -25.62 -4.23 -14.45
C GLY A 136 -24.32 -3.80 -13.77
N ALA A 137 -23.78 -4.70 -12.96
CA ALA A 137 -22.53 -4.49 -12.22
C ALA A 137 -21.33 -4.20 -13.13
N PRO A 138 -20.39 -3.33 -12.70
CA PRO A 138 -19.17 -3.00 -13.45
C PRO A 138 -18.12 -4.10 -13.34
N TYR A 139 -17.55 -4.49 -14.48
CA TYR A 139 -16.43 -5.46 -14.58
C TYR A 139 -15.24 -4.81 -15.31
N PRO A 140 -14.42 -3.98 -14.63
CA PRO A 140 -13.27 -3.34 -15.24
C PRO A 140 -12.13 -4.35 -15.42
N VAL A 141 -11.68 -4.49 -16.66
CA VAL A 141 -10.59 -5.40 -17.05
C VAL A 141 -9.26 -4.66 -17.06
N ARG A 142 -8.22 -5.33 -16.60
CA ARG A 142 -6.83 -4.87 -16.74
C ARG A 142 -5.99 -5.94 -17.44
N ILE A 143 -5.16 -5.48 -18.35
CA ILE A 143 -4.31 -6.36 -19.17
C ILE A 143 -2.85 -5.94 -18.97
N PHE A 144 -2.02 -6.90 -18.67
CA PHE A 144 -0.59 -6.73 -18.49
C PHE A 144 0.17 -7.60 -19.48
N LEU A 145 1.00 -6.98 -20.30
CA LEU A 145 1.96 -7.68 -21.15
C LEU A 145 3.36 -7.48 -20.59
N LEU A 146 4.05 -8.58 -20.36
CA LEU A 146 5.45 -8.56 -19.96
C LEU A 146 6.19 -9.66 -20.72
N LYS A 147 7.15 -9.28 -21.58
CA LYS A 147 7.92 -10.22 -22.39
C LYS A 147 7.04 -11.18 -23.22
N ASP A 148 6.02 -10.61 -23.86
CA ASP A 148 4.99 -11.30 -24.66
C ASP A 148 4.02 -12.22 -23.85
N GLU A 149 4.17 -12.32 -22.54
CA GLU A 149 3.19 -12.96 -21.68
C GLU A 149 2.04 -11.99 -21.36
N VAL A 150 0.84 -12.40 -21.68
CA VAL A 150 -0.40 -11.66 -21.43
C VAL A 150 -1.04 -12.19 -20.15
N MET A 151 -1.35 -11.30 -19.23
CA MET A 151 -2.16 -11.58 -18.05
C MET A 151 -3.41 -10.72 -18.11
N VAL A 152 -4.57 -11.35 -18.01
CA VAL A 152 -5.88 -10.71 -18.07
C VAL A 152 -6.55 -10.83 -16.71
N THR A 153 -7.00 -9.70 -16.16
CA THR A 153 -7.56 -9.64 -14.80
C THR A 153 -8.81 -8.77 -14.74
N LEU A 154 -9.67 -9.04 -13.75
CA LEU A 154 -10.76 -8.17 -13.31
C LEU A 154 -10.33 -7.37 -12.08
N ASP A 155 -10.60 -6.07 -12.06
CA ASP A 155 -10.26 -5.17 -10.96
C ASP A 155 -11.34 -5.24 -9.87
N THR A 156 -11.07 -5.96 -8.78
CA THR A 156 -12.02 -6.13 -7.68
C THR A 156 -12.12 -4.90 -6.79
N SER A 157 -11.05 -4.10 -6.72
CA SER A 157 -10.93 -2.99 -5.77
C SER A 157 -11.65 -1.72 -6.20
N GLY A 158 -11.66 -1.41 -7.51
CA GLY A 158 -12.23 -0.17 -8.04
C GLY A 158 -11.28 1.01 -7.92
N ASP A 159 -11.42 1.84 -6.90
CA ASP A 159 -10.44 2.85 -6.55
C ASP A 159 -9.17 2.20 -5.97
N SER A 160 -8.02 2.87 -6.15
CA SER A 160 -6.75 2.36 -5.61
C SER A 160 -6.80 2.24 -4.09
N LEU A 161 -6.20 1.16 -3.53
CA LEU A 161 -6.29 0.87 -2.10
C LEU A 161 -5.57 1.89 -1.21
N HIS A 162 -4.65 2.70 -1.75
CA HIS A 162 -4.09 3.81 -1.00
C HIS A 162 -5.14 4.85 -0.60
N LYS A 163 -6.24 4.97 -1.34
CA LYS A 163 -7.35 5.83 -0.95
C LYS A 163 -8.10 5.23 0.23
N ARG A 164 -7.58 5.36 1.45
CA ARG A 164 -8.19 4.85 2.68
C ARG A 164 -9.47 5.60 3.07
N GLY A 165 -9.67 6.82 2.55
CA GLY A 165 -10.81 7.66 2.83
C GLY A 165 -10.55 8.75 3.89
N TYR A 166 -9.46 8.70 4.62
CA TYR A 166 -9.18 9.70 5.65
C TYR A 166 -8.54 11.00 5.13
N ARG A 167 -7.84 10.96 4.00
CA ARG A 167 -7.15 12.13 3.45
C ARG A 167 -8.11 13.06 2.71
N LEU A 168 -8.24 14.29 3.17
CA LEU A 168 -9.16 15.28 2.60
C LEU A 168 -8.61 16.02 1.39
N MET A 169 -7.40 16.54 1.54
CA MET A 169 -6.74 17.34 0.51
C MET A 169 -5.26 17.03 0.48
N THR A 170 -4.72 16.97 -0.70
CA THR A 170 -3.30 16.78 -0.91
C THR A 170 -2.69 18.12 -1.34
N SER A 171 -1.87 18.68 -0.49
CA SER A 171 -0.88 19.65 -0.96
C SER A 171 0.28 18.85 -1.52
N LYS A 172 0.57 18.95 -2.81
CA LYS A 172 1.73 18.29 -3.47
C LYS A 172 1.78 16.77 -3.30
N ALA A 173 2.25 16.00 -4.26
CA ALA A 173 2.27 14.54 -4.33
C ALA A 173 2.78 13.86 -3.03
N PRO A 174 1.92 13.59 -2.03
CA PRO A 174 2.35 12.99 -0.78
C PRO A 174 2.68 11.51 -1.00
N LEU A 175 3.47 10.96 -0.10
CA LEU A 175 3.66 9.52 -0.02
C LEU A 175 2.31 8.81 0.02
N THR A 176 2.11 7.77 -0.80
CA THR A 176 0.87 7.00 -0.77
C THR A 176 0.76 6.21 0.54
N GLU A 177 -0.45 6.03 1.01
CA GLU A 177 -0.74 5.29 2.25
C GLU A 177 -0.23 3.84 2.19
N THR A 178 -0.38 3.19 1.04
CA THR A 178 0.13 1.83 0.81
C THR A 178 1.65 1.74 0.91
N LEU A 179 2.35 2.74 0.36
CA LEU A 179 3.81 2.81 0.47
C LEU A 179 4.23 3.11 1.91
N ALA A 180 3.58 4.07 2.58
CA ALA A 180 3.89 4.39 3.98
C ALA A 180 3.70 3.17 4.89
N ALA A 181 2.57 2.47 4.79
CA ALA A 181 2.31 1.24 5.54
C ALA A 181 3.39 0.17 5.27
N ALA A 182 3.72 -0.06 3.99
CA ALA A 182 4.74 -1.03 3.61
C ALA A 182 6.14 -0.69 4.18
N LEU A 183 6.51 0.60 4.19
CA LEU A 183 7.78 1.05 4.75
C LEU A 183 7.83 0.88 6.28
N ILE A 184 6.73 1.19 7.00
CA ILE A 184 6.63 0.93 8.43
C ILE A 184 6.79 -0.56 8.71
N MET A 185 6.06 -1.42 7.99
CA MET A 185 6.11 -2.88 8.14
C MET A 185 7.46 -3.49 7.76
N LEU A 186 8.25 -2.81 6.94
CA LEU A 186 9.63 -3.21 6.60
C LEU A 186 10.61 -2.91 7.72
N THR A 187 10.27 -2.01 8.64
CA THR A 187 11.09 -1.71 9.82
C THR A 187 10.83 -2.72 10.95
N PRO A 188 11.74 -2.84 11.92
CA PRO A 188 11.49 -3.64 13.13
C PRO A 188 10.65 -2.89 14.19
N TRP A 189 10.04 -1.76 13.84
CA TRP A 189 9.17 -1.03 14.76
C TRP A 189 7.98 -1.89 15.21
N LYS A 190 7.61 -1.76 16.47
CA LYS A 190 6.44 -2.39 17.07
C LYS A 190 5.75 -1.38 18.00
N LYS A 191 4.49 -1.63 18.31
CA LYS A 191 3.62 -0.77 19.08
C LYS A 191 4.11 -0.41 20.49
N ASP A 192 5.03 -1.18 21.07
CA ASP A 192 5.68 -0.94 22.36
C ASP A 192 6.82 0.10 22.30
N ARG A 193 7.13 0.62 21.12
CA ARG A 193 8.23 1.57 20.89
C ARG A 193 7.72 2.87 20.33
N ILE A 194 8.29 3.98 20.81
CA ILE A 194 8.00 5.29 20.25
C ILE A 194 8.39 5.38 18.78
N LEU A 195 7.50 6.00 17.98
CA LEU A 195 7.73 6.37 16.60
C LEU A 195 7.54 7.88 16.44
N VAL A 196 8.50 8.54 15.78
CA VAL A 196 8.43 9.96 15.46
C VAL A 196 8.62 10.17 13.97
N ASP A 197 7.76 11.00 13.37
CA ASP A 197 7.96 11.56 12.03
C ASP A 197 8.14 13.07 12.13
N PRO A 198 9.39 13.60 12.01
CA PRO A 198 9.66 15.03 12.13
C PRO A 198 9.34 15.84 10.86
N PHE A 199 8.86 15.21 9.81
CA PHE A 199 8.36 15.80 8.55
C PHE A 199 7.01 15.20 8.19
N CYS A 200 6.08 15.17 9.14
CA CYS A 200 4.86 14.37 9.03
C CYS A 200 3.91 14.82 7.91
N GLY A 201 4.06 16.05 7.42
CA GLY A 201 3.18 16.58 6.40
C GLY A 201 1.71 16.41 6.81
N SER A 202 0.91 15.85 5.93
CA SER A 202 -0.51 15.54 6.20
C SER A 202 -0.74 14.33 7.14
N GLY A 203 0.31 13.80 7.78
CA GLY A 203 0.24 12.77 8.81
C GLY A 203 0.31 11.32 8.31
N THR A 204 0.75 11.07 7.08
CA THR A 204 0.66 9.73 6.48
C THR A 204 1.36 8.65 7.30
N PHE A 205 2.64 8.81 7.64
CA PHE A 205 3.36 7.82 8.46
C PHE A 205 2.75 7.64 9.86
N PRO A 206 2.50 8.72 10.64
CA PRO A 206 1.88 8.59 11.96
C PRO A 206 0.51 7.89 11.92
N ILE A 207 -0.35 8.23 10.94
CA ILE A 207 -1.69 7.64 10.82
C ILE A 207 -1.60 6.15 10.45
N GLU A 208 -0.81 5.78 9.42
CA GLU A 208 -0.64 4.37 9.06
C GLU A 208 0.00 3.56 10.20
N ALA A 209 0.96 4.15 10.96
CA ALA A 209 1.54 3.51 12.14
C ALA A 209 0.50 3.26 13.24
N ALA A 210 -0.37 4.25 13.52
CA ALA A 210 -1.44 4.11 14.49
C ALA A 210 -2.47 3.05 14.06
N MET A 211 -2.86 3.03 12.78
CA MET A 211 -3.76 2.00 12.24
C MET A 211 -3.13 0.59 12.31
N ILE A 212 -1.83 0.47 12.06
CA ILE A 212 -1.10 -0.80 12.22
C ILE A 212 -1.09 -1.23 13.69
N ALA A 213 -0.78 -0.31 14.60
CA ALA A 213 -0.71 -0.60 16.04
C ALA A 213 -2.05 -1.02 16.61
N ALA A 214 -3.13 -0.33 16.24
CA ALA A 214 -4.50 -0.62 16.66
C ALA A 214 -5.17 -1.76 15.85
N ASN A 215 -4.43 -2.36 14.93
CA ASN A 215 -4.93 -3.39 14.03
C ASN A 215 -6.19 -3.00 13.23
N ILE A 216 -6.33 -1.71 12.90
CA ILE A 216 -7.44 -1.21 12.08
C ILE A 216 -7.20 -1.62 10.63
N ALA A 217 -8.08 -2.40 10.04
CA ALA A 217 -7.98 -2.82 8.65
C ALA A 217 -8.19 -1.64 7.69
N PRO A 218 -7.31 -1.42 6.70
CA PRO A 218 -7.32 -0.20 5.88
C PRO A 218 -8.51 -0.09 4.94
N GLY A 219 -9.20 -1.20 4.66
CA GLY A 219 -10.34 -1.27 3.75
C GLY A 219 -11.71 -1.17 4.40
N MET A 220 -11.81 -1.10 5.75
CA MET A 220 -13.09 -1.16 6.47
C MET A 220 -14.09 -0.05 6.09
N ASN A 221 -13.60 1.14 5.79
CA ASN A 221 -14.43 2.34 5.61
C ASN A 221 -14.51 2.79 4.14
N ARG A 222 -14.42 1.85 3.20
CA ARG A 222 -14.51 2.14 1.78
C ARG A 222 -15.33 1.07 1.05
N GLN A 223 -15.72 1.36 -0.20
CA GLN A 223 -16.42 0.43 -1.07
C GLN A 223 -15.46 -0.17 -2.10
N PHE A 224 -15.82 -1.35 -2.61
CA PHE A 224 -15.09 -2.08 -3.63
C PHE A 224 -15.98 -2.41 -4.83
N THR A 225 -15.40 -2.44 -6.02
CA THR A 225 -16.15 -2.77 -7.24
C THR A 225 -16.79 -4.16 -7.14
N ALA A 226 -16.07 -5.12 -6.58
CA ALA A 226 -16.51 -6.50 -6.48
C ALA A 226 -17.68 -6.74 -5.49
N GLU A 227 -18.03 -5.78 -4.64
CA GLU A 227 -19.26 -5.85 -3.83
C GLU A 227 -20.53 -5.95 -4.67
N GLN A 228 -20.47 -5.50 -5.92
CA GLN A 228 -21.58 -5.56 -6.86
C GLN A 228 -21.65 -6.90 -7.61
N TRP A 229 -20.64 -7.77 -7.52
CA TRP A 229 -20.53 -9.04 -8.25
C TRP A 229 -21.25 -10.18 -7.54
N LYS A 230 -22.56 -10.06 -7.42
CA LYS A 230 -23.42 -11.00 -6.68
C LYS A 230 -23.37 -12.44 -7.23
N ASN A 231 -23.01 -12.61 -8.51
CA ASN A 231 -22.83 -13.89 -9.16
C ASN A 231 -21.53 -14.61 -8.71
N LEU A 232 -20.53 -13.88 -8.23
CA LEU A 232 -19.22 -14.41 -7.81
C LEU A 232 -19.06 -14.38 -6.29
N ILE A 233 -19.52 -13.31 -5.65
CA ILE A 233 -19.24 -13.03 -4.24
C ILE A 233 -20.57 -12.76 -3.52
N PRO A 234 -21.04 -13.69 -2.68
CA PRO A 234 -22.17 -13.45 -1.80
C PRO A 234 -21.94 -12.22 -0.92
N LYS A 235 -22.94 -11.34 -0.88
CA LYS A 235 -22.86 -10.08 -0.12
C LYS A 235 -22.53 -10.31 1.35
N GLN A 236 -22.93 -11.44 1.92
CA GLN A 236 -22.66 -11.81 3.29
C GLN A 236 -21.16 -11.89 3.59
N LEU A 237 -20.34 -12.37 2.66
CA LEU A 237 -18.89 -12.46 2.84
C LEU A 237 -18.23 -11.09 3.09
N TRP A 238 -18.75 -10.02 2.46
CA TRP A 238 -18.27 -8.66 2.73
C TRP A 238 -18.63 -8.21 4.14
N TYR A 239 -19.85 -8.50 4.62
CA TYR A 239 -20.28 -8.17 5.98
C TYR A 239 -19.47 -8.95 7.01
N ASP A 240 -19.33 -10.26 6.83
CA ASP A 240 -18.57 -11.13 7.75
C ASP A 240 -17.10 -10.68 7.84
N THR A 241 -16.50 -10.27 6.71
CA THR A 241 -15.12 -9.77 6.69
C THR A 241 -14.98 -8.42 7.39
N VAL A 242 -15.97 -7.52 7.27
CA VAL A 242 -15.96 -6.24 8.01
C VAL A 242 -16.14 -6.49 9.50
N GLU A 243 -17.02 -7.42 9.91
CA GLU A 243 -17.19 -7.82 11.30
C GLU A 243 -15.90 -8.43 11.86
N GLU A 244 -15.25 -9.36 11.13
CA GLU A 244 -13.91 -9.88 11.47
C GLU A 244 -12.91 -8.74 11.69
N ALA A 245 -12.89 -7.74 10.80
CA ALA A 245 -11.98 -6.62 10.89
C ALA A 245 -12.26 -5.73 12.11
N GLN A 246 -13.53 -5.57 12.51
CA GLN A 246 -13.93 -4.84 13.72
C GLN A 246 -13.53 -5.59 14.99
N ASP A 247 -13.75 -6.90 15.03
CA ASP A 247 -13.41 -7.76 16.17
C ASP A 247 -11.89 -7.83 16.42
N LEU A 248 -11.10 -7.71 15.35
CA LEU A 248 -9.63 -7.72 15.45
C LEU A 248 -9.02 -6.37 15.88
N MET A 249 -9.81 -5.31 15.97
CA MET A 249 -9.29 -4.00 16.40
C MET A 249 -8.91 -4.01 17.88
N ASP A 250 -7.76 -3.42 18.19
CA ASP A 250 -7.30 -3.17 19.56
C ASP A 250 -7.69 -1.76 19.98
N ALA A 251 -8.91 -1.63 20.55
CA ALA A 251 -9.48 -0.32 20.92
C ALA A 251 -8.79 0.30 22.12
N ASP A 252 -8.17 -0.51 22.99
CA ASP A 252 -7.53 -0.06 24.24
C ASP A 252 -6.01 0.11 24.11
N ILE A 253 -5.51 0.07 22.88
CA ILE A 253 -4.08 0.15 22.59
C ILE A 253 -3.46 1.43 23.14
N GLN A 254 -2.31 1.30 23.80
CA GLN A 254 -1.47 2.41 24.20
C GLN A 254 -0.22 2.43 23.33
N VAL A 255 0.00 3.54 22.62
CA VAL A 255 1.16 3.73 21.75
C VAL A 255 1.72 5.14 21.92
N ASP A 256 3.00 5.32 21.59
CA ASP A 256 3.64 6.62 21.54
C ASP A 256 4.04 6.92 20.10
N ILE A 257 3.16 7.63 19.39
CA ILE A 257 3.37 8.04 18.02
C ILE A 257 3.29 9.56 17.95
N GLN A 258 4.32 10.18 17.35
CA GLN A 258 4.43 11.62 17.29
C GLN A 258 4.70 12.07 15.84
N GLY A 259 4.00 13.11 15.41
CA GLY A 259 4.17 13.75 14.12
C GLY A 259 4.51 15.21 14.27
N TYR A 260 5.60 15.68 13.66
CA TYR A 260 6.02 17.07 13.67
C TYR A 260 6.14 17.61 12.26
N ASP A 261 5.87 18.88 12.12
CA ASP A 261 6.13 19.65 10.92
C ASP A 261 6.38 21.13 11.29
N ILE A 262 7.16 21.83 10.48
CA ILE A 262 7.42 23.25 10.69
C ILE A 262 6.20 24.12 10.32
N ASP A 263 5.32 23.63 9.47
CA ASP A 263 4.12 24.31 9.00
C ASP A 263 2.90 23.95 9.88
N ALA A 264 2.36 24.96 10.56
CA ALA A 264 1.21 24.81 11.44
C ALA A 264 -0.08 24.38 10.71
N GLU A 265 -0.28 24.83 9.46
CA GLU A 265 -1.47 24.47 8.68
C GLU A 265 -1.41 23.00 8.23
N VAL A 266 -0.23 22.53 7.91
CA VAL A 266 -0.01 21.11 7.59
C VAL A 266 -0.24 20.23 8.80
N VAL A 267 0.22 20.64 10.00
CA VAL A 267 -0.04 19.95 11.28
C VAL A 267 -1.53 19.89 11.58
N LYS A 268 -2.27 20.98 11.32
CA LYS A 268 -3.72 21.00 11.46
C LYS A 268 -4.40 20.01 10.53
N ALA A 269 -3.99 19.96 9.27
CA ALA A 269 -4.48 18.98 8.30
C ALA A 269 -4.19 17.53 8.73
N ALA A 270 -3.00 17.27 9.32
CA ALA A 270 -2.65 15.97 9.86
C ALA A 270 -3.59 15.51 11.00
N ARG A 271 -3.95 16.42 11.91
CA ARG A 271 -4.93 16.15 12.99
C ARG A 271 -6.31 15.81 12.44
N GLU A 272 -6.79 16.56 11.45
CA GLU A 272 -8.09 16.28 10.82
C GLU A 272 -8.10 14.94 10.07
N ASN A 273 -7.00 14.59 9.39
CA ASN A 273 -6.86 13.30 8.75
C ASN A 273 -6.84 12.16 9.79
N ALA A 274 -6.10 12.32 10.90
CA ALA A 274 -6.05 11.33 11.97
C ALA A 274 -7.44 11.12 12.62
N LYS A 275 -8.19 12.19 12.84
CA LYS A 275 -9.57 12.13 13.33
C LYS A 275 -10.49 11.36 12.40
N ARG A 276 -10.36 11.56 11.08
CA ARG A 276 -11.11 10.80 10.08
C ARG A 276 -10.73 9.34 10.03
N ALA A 277 -9.46 9.03 10.27
CA ALA A 277 -8.97 7.66 10.39
C ALA A 277 -9.36 7.00 11.73
N GLY A 278 -9.91 7.77 12.69
CA GLY A 278 -10.28 7.29 14.03
C GLY A 278 -9.09 7.02 14.95
N VAL A 279 -7.92 7.64 14.67
CA VAL A 279 -6.66 7.39 15.40
C VAL A 279 -6.02 8.64 16.00
N ASP A 280 -6.75 9.77 16.05
CA ASP A 280 -6.25 11.04 16.56
C ASP A 280 -5.84 10.98 18.03
N HIS A 281 -6.50 10.16 18.82
CA HIS A 281 -6.18 9.91 20.24
C HIS A 281 -4.87 9.12 20.44
N LEU A 282 -4.35 8.46 19.40
CA LEU A 282 -3.11 7.67 19.42
C LEU A 282 -1.88 8.46 18.96
N ILE A 283 -2.06 9.70 18.46
CA ILE A 283 -0.99 10.45 17.81
C ILE A 283 -0.87 11.85 18.40
N HIS A 284 0.34 12.20 18.81
CA HIS A 284 0.66 13.57 19.20
C HIS A 284 1.21 14.36 18.01
N PHE A 285 0.45 15.33 17.50
CA PHE A 285 0.89 16.23 16.43
C PHE A 285 1.28 17.60 16.97
N GLN A 286 2.45 18.12 16.57
CA GLN A 286 2.96 19.41 17.03
C GLN A 286 3.70 20.15 15.91
N LYS A 287 3.53 21.49 15.85
CA LYS A 287 4.43 22.34 15.07
C LYS A 287 5.81 22.35 15.72
N ARG A 288 6.81 21.80 15.04
CA ARG A 288 8.18 21.68 15.56
C ARG A 288 9.17 21.51 14.42
N ALA A 289 10.31 22.21 14.47
CA ALA A 289 11.40 22.02 13.54
C ALA A 289 12.19 20.75 13.88
N VAL A 290 12.79 20.12 12.88
CA VAL A 290 13.63 18.93 13.07
C VAL A 290 14.85 19.22 13.93
N ALA A 291 15.40 20.45 13.85
CA ALA A 291 16.52 20.89 14.69
C ALA A 291 16.22 20.84 16.20
N ASP A 292 14.92 20.96 16.58
CA ASP A 292 14.48 20.91 17.97
C ASP A 292 14.11 19.48 18.41
N LEU A 293 14.31 18.48 17.55
CA LEU A 293 13.96 17.11 17.90
C LEU A 293 14.89 16.55 18.96
N HIS A 294 14.34 16.32 20.14
CA HIS A 294 14.99 15.62 21.26
C HIS A 294 13.97 14.76 21.98
N HIS A 295 14.40 13.66 22.56
CA HIS A 295 13.49 12.77 23.30
C HIS A 295 14.23 12.03 24.41
N PRO A 296 13.66 11.93 25.64
CA PRO A 296 14.29 11.25 26.77
C PRO A 296 14.26 9.71 26.66
N LYS A 297 13.25 9.16 25.94
CA LYS A 297 13.14 7.71 25.73
C LYS A 297 14.28 7.19 24.84
N LYS A 298 14.73 5.97 25.12
CA LYS A 298 15.73 5.24 24.33
C LYS A 298 15.06 4.28 23.32
N TYR A 299 15.81 3.84 22.35
CA TYR A 299 15.42 2.80 21.39
C TYR A 299 14.20 3.14 20.53
N GLY A 300 13.91 4.41 20.32
CA GLY A 300 12.83 4.86 19.46
C GLY A 300 13.11 4.73 17.97
N PHE A 301 12.13 5.10 17.18
CA PHE A 301 12.19 5.07 15.72
C PHE A 301 11.84 6.43 15.14
N VAL A 302 12.69 6.95 14.27
CA VAL A 302 12.32 8.01 13.33
C VAL A 302 12.01 7.34 12.00
N ILE A 303 10.78 7.51 11.49
CA ILE A 303 10.37 7.03 10.18
C ILE A 303 9.79 8.21 9.43
N THR A 304 10.44 8.63 8.32
CA THR A 304 10.16 9.94 7.76
C THR A 304 10.38 10.04 6.25
N ASN A 305 9.71 11.02 5.63
CA ASN A 305 9.84 11.42 4.24
C ASN A 305 10.16 12.93 4.19
N PRO A 306 11.42 13.35 4.41
CA PRO A 306 11.80 14.76 4.37
C PRO A 306 11.71 15.30 2.93
N PRO A 307 11.69 16.64 2.74
CA PRO A 307 11.85 17.25 1.43
C PRO A 307 13.13 16.77 0.73
N TYR A 308 13.05 16.55 -0.58
CA TYR A 308 14.18 16.10 -1.41
C TYR A 308 14.38 16.93 -2.66
N GLY A 309 13.83 18.18 -2.68
CA GLY A 309 14.12 19.17 -3.70
C GLY A 309 13.45 18.89 -5.04
N GLU A 310 12.14 18.67 -5.03
CA GLU A 310 11.36 18.60 -6.28
C GLU A 310 11.35 19.90 -7.04
N ARG A 311 11.60 21.04 -6.37
CA ARG A 311 11.74 22.39 -6.95
C ARG A 311 13.19 22.83 -6.91
N LEU A 312 13.60 23.62 -7.92
CA LEU A 312 14.97 24.17 -8.00
C LEU A 312 15.32 25.02 -6.77
N GLU A 313 14.37 25.83 -6.28
CA GLU A 313 14.53 26.69 -5.10
C GLU A 313 14.73 25.90 -3.80
N GLU A 314 14.16 24.70 -3.69
CA GLU A 314 14.31 23.85 -2.51
C GLU A 314 15.68 23.14 -2.46
N LYS A 315 16.40 23.03 -3.58
CA LYS A 315 17.66 22.28 -3.65
C LYS A 315 18.81 22.90 -2.90
N GLU A 316 18.83 24.23 -2.82
CA GLU A 316 19.91 24.97 -2.14
C GLU A 316 19.88 24.76 -0.63
N ASP A 317 18.72 24.55 -0.04
CA ASP A 317 18.52 24.37 1.41
C ASP A 317 18.69 22.90 1.87
N LEU A 318 18.72 21.92 0.95
CA LEU A 318 18.83 20.51 1.28
C LEU A 318 20.08 20.15 2.09
N PRO A 319 21.28 20.65 1.77
CA PRO A 319 22.49 20.35 2.55
C PRO A 319 22.34 20.69 4.02
N GLU A 320 21.78 21.88 4.32
CA GLU A 320 21.56 22.34 5.68
C GLU A 320 20.49 21.49 6.38
N LEU A 321 19.36 21.24 5.71
CA LEU A 321 18.27 20.43 6.24
C LEU A 321 18.73 19.02 6.62
N TYR A 322 19.48 18.34 5.75
CA TYR A 322 19.98 17.00 6.02
C TYR A 322 21.08 16.98 7.09
N THR A 323 21.84 18.06 7.21
CA THR A 323 22.77 18.24 8.34
C THR A 323 22.02 18.37 9.66
N GLN A 324 20.92 19.14 9.70
CA GLN A 324 20.06 19.26 10.88
C GLN A 324 19.41 17.92 11.25
N ILE A 325 18.95 17.13 10.27
CA ILE A 325 18.46 15.76 10.50
C ILE A 325 19.55 14.90 11.15
N GLY A 326 20.77 14.95 10.63
CA GLY A 326 21.89 14.20 11.17
C GLY A 326 22.25 14.58 12.61
N GLN A 327 22.25 15.88 12.92
CA GLN A 327 22.53 16.41 14.26
C GLN A 327 21.43 16.01 15.26
N ALA A 328 20.16 16.16 14.87
CA ALA A 328 19.01 15.76 15.68
C ALA A 328 19.05 14.26 15.98
N TYR A 329 19.31 13.44 14.96
CA TYR A 329 19.42 11.99 15.09
C TYR A 329 20.60 11.58 16.00
N ALA A 330 21.75 12.23 15.90
CA ALA A 330 22.89 11.97 16.76
C ALA A 330 22.63 12.25 18.24
N GLY A 331 21.71 13.16 18.54
CA GLY A 331 21.22 13.47 19.89
C GLY A 331 20.26 12.45 20.49
N LEU A 332 19.74 11.50 19.70
CA LEU A 332 18.77 10.50 20.14
C LEU A 332 19.46 9.19 20.55
N ASP A 333 19.46 8.89 21.86
CA ASP A 333 20.17 7.73 22.40
C ASP A 333 19.53 6.40 21.93
N SER A 334 20.28 5.62 21.18
CA SER A 334 19.90 4.27 20.71
C SER A 334 18.72 4.22 19.71
N TRP A 335 18.37 5.35 19.10
CA TRP A 335 17.30 5.40 18.12
C TRP A 335 17.73 4.87 16.75
N SER A 336 16.74 4.41 15.98
CA SER A 336 16.92 4.07 14.57
C SER A 336 16.25 5.13 13.69
N LEU A 337 16.91 5.52 12.60
CA LEU A 337 16.36 6.43 11.60
C LEU A 337 16.08 5.65 10.31
N TYR A 338 14.85 5.72 9.84
CA TYR A 338 14.38 5.19 8.57
C TYR A 338 13.86 6.36 7.72
N MET A 339 14.46 6.57 6.56
CA MET A 339 14.17 7.74 5.75
C MET A 339 14.02 7.37 4.28
N ILE A 340 12.92 7.78 3.65
CA ILE A 340 12.74 7.69 2.21
C ILE A 340 13.08 9.04 1.57
N THR A 341 13.99 9.05 0.59
CA THR A 341 14.40 10.26 -0.11
C THR A 341 14.99 9.95 -1.49
N SER A 342 14.87 10.89 -2.43
CA SER A 342 15.60 10.89 -3.70
C SER A 342 16.90 11.70 -3.66
N TYR A 343 17.20 12.36 -2.55
CA TYR A 343 18.41 13.18 -2.40
C TYR A 343 19.66 12.30 -2.32
N GLU A 344 20.49 12.32 -3.34
CA GLU A 344 21.63 11.41 -3.48
C GLU A 344 22.73 11.64 -2.43
N ASP A 345 22.91 12.89 -1.97
CA ASP A 345 23.90 13.26 -0.96
C ASP A 345 23.41 13.10 0.49
N ALA A 346 22.27 12.46 0.72
CA ALA A 346 21.65 12.32 2.05
C ALA A 346 22.62 11.78 3.10
N GLU A 347 23.34 10.69 2.82
CA GLU A 347 24.29 10.09 3.76
C GLU A 347 25.45 11.03 4.12
N ARG A 348 25.91 11.83 3.16
CA ARG A 348 26.99 12.81 3.34
C ARG A 348 26.62 13.87 4.36
N TYR A 349 25.44 14.46 4.21
CA TYR A 349 24.98 15.56 5.07
C TYR A 349 24.43 15.06 6.43
N ILE A 350 23.88 13.85 6.50
CA ILE A 350 23.57 13.20 7.77
C ILE A 350 24.85 12.87 8.57
N GLY A 351 26.00 12.77 7.89
CA GLY A 351 27.28 12.50 8.52
C GLY A 351 27.52 11.03 8.88
N ARG A 352 26.68 10.12 8.39
CA ARG A 352 26.80 8.68 8.62
C ARG A 352 26.33 7.91 7.37
N LYS A 353 27.02 6.81 7.05
CA LYS A 353 26.51 5.82 6.08
C LYS A 353 25.37 5.02 6.66
N ALA A 354 24.36 4.76 5.85
CA ALA A 354 23.26 3.89 6.20
C ALA A 354 23.76 2.44 6.34
N ASP A 355 23.23 1.72 7.32
CA ASP A 355 23.51 0.29 7.50
C ASP A 355 22.91 -0.53 6.35
N LYS A 356 21.77 -0.06 5.81
CA LYS A 356 21.11 -0.60 4.62
C LYS A 356 20.43 0.51 3.84
N ASN A 357 20.33 0.34 2.54
CA ASN A 357 19.43 1.12 1.71
C ASN A 357 18.64 0.20 0.76
N ARG A 358 17.47 0.63 0.36
CA ARG A 358 16.63 -0.07 -0.60
C ARG A 358 16.10 0.92 -1.62
N LYS A 359 16.32 0.62 -2.91
CA LYS A 359 15.74 1.38 -4.00
C LYS A 359 14.24 1.13 -4.07
N ILE A 360 13.46 2.20 -4.05
CA ILE A 360 12.00 2.18 -4.10
C ILE A 360 11.54 3.30 -5.04
N TYR A 361 10.39 3.11 -5.69
CA TYR A 361 9.78 4.15 -6.50
C TYR A 361 8.57 4.75 -5.78
N ASN A 362 8.58 6.07 -5.58
CA ASN A 362 7.43 6.84 -5.15
C ASN A 362 6.79 7.47 -6.40
N GLY A 363 5.76 6.83 -6.94
CA GLY A 363 5.26 7.17 -8.27
C GLY A 363 6.33 6.96 -9.34
N MET A 364 6.70 8.01 -10.08
CA MET A 364 7.77 7.99 -11.09
C MET A 364 9.15 8.34 -10.52
N ILE A 365 9.21 8.79 -9.26
CA ILE A 365 10.44 9.27 -8.65
C ILE A 365 11.21 8.08 -8.08
N LYS A 366 12.46 7.94 -8.50
CA LYS A 366 13.40 6.99 -7.91
C LYS A 366 13.84 7.52 -6.54
N THR A 367 13.56 6.78 -5.50
CA THR A 367 13.93 7.08 -4.11
C THR A 367 14.75 5.94 -3.51
N TYR A 368 15.35 6.21 -2.36
CA TYR A 368 16.01 5.21 -1.53
C TYR A 368 15.45 5.26 -0.12
N PHE A 369 15.16 4.10 0.43
CA PHE A 369 14.82 3.94 1.84
C PHE A 369 16.07 3.60 2.62
N TYR A 370 16.66 4.63 3.21
CA TYR A 370 17.87 4.52 4.05
C TYR A 370 17.51 4.04 5.45
N GLN A 371 18.33 3.16 5.99
CA GLN A 371 18.14 2.56 7.31
C GLN A 371 19.41 2.77 8.14
N PHE A 372 19.31 3.65 9.12
CA PHE A 372 20.38 3.90 10.09
C PHE A 372 19.96 3.24 11.42
N MET A 373 20.57 2.11 11.73
CA MET A 373 20.14 1.29 12.85
C MET A 373 20.75 1.77 14.16
N GLY A 374 19.90 1.97 15.16
CA GLY A 374 20.30 2.18 16.55
C GLY A 374 20.59 0.87 17.29
N SER A 375 21.06 0.99 18.49
CA SER A 375 21.32 -0.16 19.38
C SER A 375 20.00 -0.87 19.75
N LYS A 376 20.06 -2.19 19.89
CA LYS A 376 18.91 -2.97 20.40
C LYS A 376 18.94 -3.01 21.93
N PRO A 377 17.79 -3.02 22.62
CA PRO A 377 17.75 -3.30 24.05
C PRO A 377 18.39 -4.65 24.35
N SER A 378 19.13 -4.76 25.44
CA SER A 378 19.63 -6.06 25.87
C SER A 378 18.48 -6.89 26.43
N LYS A 379 18.46 -8.21 26.14
CA LYS A 379 17.45 -9.15 26.66
C LYS A 379 17.27 -9.08 28.20
N ARG A 380 18.33 -8.72 28.93
CA ARG A 380 18.28 -8.51 30.38
C ARG A 380 17.49 -7.26 30.79
N ARG A 381 17.52 -6.19 29.98
CA ARG A 381 16.74 -4.96 30.22
C ARG A 381 15.28 -5.14 29.88
N GLU A 382 14.95 -5.80 28.78
CA GLU A 382 13.56 -6.12 28.43
C GLU A 382 12.85 -6.93 29.55
N ALA A 383 13.57 -7.86 30.18
CA ALA A 383 13.02 -8.63 31.31
C ALA A 383 12.85 -7.77 32.56
N ALA A 384 13.75 -6.82 32.81
CA ALA A 384 13.67 -5.92 33.97
C ALA A 384 12.55 -4.86 33.80
N GLU A 385 12.40 -4.28 32.60
CA GLU A 385 11.35 -3.32 32.27
C GLU A 385 9.95 -3.96 32.38
N LYS A 386 9.76 -5.17 31.85
CA LYS A 386 8.52 -5.95 32.01
C LYS A 386 8.20 -6.31 33.48
N THR A 387 9.21 -6.41 34.31
CA THR A 387 9.04 -6.71 35.75
C THR A 387 8.62 -5.46 36.53
N ILE A 388 9.10 -4.28 36.11
CA ILE A 388 8.72 -2.98 36.68
C ILE A 388 7.28 -2.63 36.30
N GLU A 389 6.94 -2.75 35.00
CA GLU A 389 5.58 -2.50 34.50
C GLU A 389 4.53 -3.40 35.19
N ARG A 390 4.86 -4.66 35.46
CA ARG A 390 3.98 -5.58 36.20
C ARG A 390 3.81 -5.22 37.67
N LYS A 391 4.78 -4.52 38.27
CA LYS A 391 4.69 -4.07 39.67
C LYS A 391 3.96 -2.74 39.82
N GLU A 392 3.91 -1.92 38.78
CA GLU A 392 3.15 -0.66 38.75
C GLU A 392 1.67 -0.87 38.44
N GLN A 393 1.29 -2.04 37.92
CA GLN A 393 -0.10 -2.44 37.63
C GLN A 393 -0.74 -3.26 38.75
N GLN A 394 -0.02 -3.56 39.85
CA GLN A 394 -0.53 -4.19 41.09
C GLN A 394 -0.61 -3.20 42.24
#